data_e545a7f8b42650664f1caee263ad08af
#
_entry.id   e545a7f8b42650664f1caee263ad08af
#
_cell.length_a   1.000
_cell.length_b   1.000
_cell.length_c   1.000
_cell.angle_alpha   90.00
_cell.angle_beta   90.00
_cell.angle_gamma   90.00
#
_symmetry.space_group_name_H-M   'P 1'
#
loop_
_entity.id
_entity.type
_entity.pdbx_description
1 polymer ?
#
loop_
_entity_poly.entity_id
_entity_poly.type
_entity_poly.pdbx_seq_one_letter_code
_entity_poly.pdbx_strand_id
1 'polypeptide(L)'
;MKKTIVIILSVLALSAARTSAQTVSDLGTWSSIQLVKSFGSPFAMARLEHRSYDHVHGTECWFAMAGGGYNFNSWLKGDLSYEYWQIPAAGGIVQHKAVLSLTETLKREGLAVALREKYELAYNPDAESFTNTLRTRLRGQFKAADSRFTPYLMYEFFSSIDTGKWVRSLHYAGTEIGLGKGHSLDFFYMYHLYDKGGLTAACHTLGIGYTFVF
;
A
#
# COMPACT_ATOMS: atom_id res chain seq x y z
N MET A 1 -22.55 -3.23 16.41
CA MET A 1 -22.20 -2.53 15.16
C MET A 1 -21.92 -1.03 15.36
N LYS A 2 -22.78 -0.20 15.97
CA LYS A 2 -22.53 1.26 16.12
C LYS A 2 -21.24 1.60 16.89
N LYS A 3 -20.86 0.84 17.93
CA LYS A 3 -19.66 1.12 18.75
C LYS A 3 -18.34 0.84 18.03
N THR A 4 -18.27 -0.16 17.15
CA THR A 4 -17.05 -0.52 16.41
C THR A 4 -16.75 0.49 15.28
N ILE A 5 -17.79 1.02 14.62
CA ILE A 5 -17.66 2.07 13.60
C ILE A 5 -17.14 3.37 14.23
N VAL A 6 -17.61 3.71 15.44
CA VAL A 6 -17.16 4.90 16.19
C VAL A 6 -15.67 4.81 16.55
N ILE A 7 -15.17 3.63 16.94
CA ILE A 7 -13.75 3.45 17.28
C ILE A 7 -12.86 3.62 16.04
N ILE A 8 -13.25 3.05 14.89
CA ILE A 8 -12.50 3.20 13.63
C ILE A 8 -12.49 4.65 13.17
N LEU A 9 -13.62 5.36 13.24
CA LEU A 9 -13.71 6.78 12.92
C LEU A 9 -12.92 7.66 13.90
N SER A 10 -12.86 7.31 15.19
CA SER A 10 -12.10 8.06 16.20
C SER A 10 -10.60 7.93 16.00
N VAL A 11 -10.09 6.76 15.64
CA VAL A 11 -8.67 6.54 15.31
C VAL A 11 -8.26 7.30 14.05
N LEU A 12 -9.13 7.37 13.04
CA LEU A 12 -8.91 8.15 11.82
C LEU A 12 -8.97 9.67 12.08
N ALA A 13 -9.86 10.14 12.97
CA ALA A 13 -9.96 11.55 13.34
C ALA A 13 -8.76 12.04 14.17
N LEU A 14 -8.20 11.19 15.05
CA LEU A 14 -7.02 11.52 15.85
C LEU A 14 -5.74 11.62 14.98
N SER A 15 -5.66 10.94 13.87
CA SER A 15 -4.54 11.06 12.93
C SER A 15 -4.58 12.36 12.10
N ALA A 16 -5.75 12.96 11.92
CA ALA A 16 -5.92 14.22 11.17
C ALA A 16 -5.54 15.48 11.98
N ALA A 17 -5.40 15.38 13.30
CA ALA A 17 -5.27 16.56 14.19
C ALA A 17 -3.83 17.09 14.36
N ARG A 18 -2.82 16.58 13.63
CA ARG A 18 -1.42 17.02 13.77
C ARG A 18 -0.86 17.78 12.56
N THR A 19 -1.67 18.55 11.86
CA THR A 19 -1.21 19.30 10.69
C THR A 19 -1.18 20.80 10.92
N SER A 20 -0.17 21.29 11.63
CA SER A 20 0.24 22.70 11.59
C SER A 20 1.74 22.85 11.26
N ALA A 21 2.23 22.13 10.23
CA ALA A 21 3.53 22.38 9.63
C ALA A 21 3.30 22.82 8.18
N GLN A 22 4.16 23.70 7.67
CA GLN A 22 4.10 24.14 6.28
C GLN A 22 4.09 22.93 5.34
N THR A 23 2.91 22.57 4.84
CA THR A 23 2.74 21.45 3.91
C THR A 23 2.97 21.96 2.51
N VAL A 24 4.05 21.50 1.87
CA VAL A 24 4.14 21.55 0.41
C VAL A 24 3.12 20.53 -0.08
N SER A 25 2.05 21.00 -0.72
CA SER A 25 1.02 20.12 -1.29
C SER A 25 1.38 19.81 -2.73
N ASP A 26 1.40 18.53 -3.06
CA ASP A 26 1.61 18.03 -4.42
C ASP A 26 0.45 17.10 -4.84
N LEU A 27 0.26 16.93 -6.15
CA LEU A 27 -0.72 16.01 -6.73
C LEU A 27 0.01 14.98 -7.59
N GLY A 28 -0.20 13.71 -7.29
CA GLY A 28 0.34 12.59 -8.04
C GLY A 28 -0.73 11.60 -8.51
N THR A 29 -0.29 10.63 -9.30
CA THR A 29 -1.09 9.47 -9.68
C THR A 29 -0.35 8.17 -9.42
N TRP A 30 -1.10 7.11 -9.08
CA TRP A 30 -0.59 5.74 -9.02
C TRP A 30 -1.43 4.86 -9.94
N SER A 31 -0.77 4.17 -10.85
CA SER A 31 -1.40 3.18 -11.72
C SER A 31 -0.69 1.84 -11.61
N SER A 32 -1.43 0.74 -11.52
CA SER A 32 -0.83 -0.59 -11.38
C SER A 32 -1.62 -1.67 -12.09
N ILE A 33 -0.88 -2.71 -12.51
CA ILE A 33 -1.43 -3.98 -13.00
C ILE A 33 -0.82 -5.09 -12.15
N GLN A 34 -1.67 -5.97 -11.62
CA GLN A 34 -1.27 -7.11 -10.82
C GLN A 34 -1.87 -8.40 -11.37
N LEU A 35 -1.05 -9.42 -11.49
CA LEU A 35 -1.43 -10.78 -11.83
C LEU A 35 -1.21 -11.68 -10.63
N VAL A 36 -2.16 -12.56 -10.32
CA VAL A 36 -2.06 -13.54 -9.25
C VAL A 36 -2.49 -14.90 -9.78
N LYS A 37 -1.60 -15.88 -9.71
CA LYS A 37 -1.91 -17.27 -10.01
C LYS A 37 -2.09 -18.04 -8.72
N SER A 38 -3.30 -18.59 -8.51
CA SER A 38 -3.59 -19.44 -7.34
C SER A 38 -3.36 -20.91 -7.69
N PHE A 39 -2.71 -21.63 -6.75
CA PHE A 39 -2.49 -23.08 -6.82
C PHE A 39 -3.13 -23.78 -5.60
N GLY A 40 -4.25 -23.24 -5.13
CA GLY A 40 -4.87 -23.59 -3.87
C GLY A 40 -4.32 -22.72 -2.72
N SER A 41 -3.61 -23.33 -1.77
CA SER A 41 -2.96 -22.55 -0.69
C SER A 41 -1.75 -21.75 -1.16
N PRO A 42 -0.81 -22.29 -1.97
CA PRO A 42 0.25 -21.47 -2.56
C PRO A 42 -0.28 -20.58 -3.68
N PHE A 43 0.40 -19.45 -3.92
CA PHE A 43 0.13 -18.55 -5.04
C PHE A 43 1.42 -17.89 -5.51
N ALA A 44 1.41 -17.46 -6.78
CA ALA A 44 2.44 -16.59 -7.36
C ALA A 44 1.81 -15.25 -7.74
N MET A 45 2.61 -14.20 -7.75
CA MET A 45 2.15 -12.85 -8.11
C MET A 45 3.21 -12.07 -8.88
N ALA A 46 2.75 -11.20 -9.78
CA ALA A 46 3.56 -10.21 -10.46
C ALA A 46 2.81 -8.88 -10.48
N ARG A 47 3.52 -7.76 -10.39
CA ARG A 47 2.93 -6.41 -10.44
C ARG A 47 3.85 -5.45 -11.16
N LEU A 48 3.25 -4.57 -11.95
CA LEU A 48 3.88 -3.38 -12.48
C LEU A 48 3.15 -2.17 -11.93
N GLU A 49 3.88 -1.14 -11.57
CA GLU A 49 3.30 0.10 -11.05
C GLU A 49 4.08 1.31 -11.56
N HIS A 50 3.35 2.36 -11.89
CA HIS A 50 3.85 3.69 -12.22
C HIS A 50 3.28 4.71 -11.24
N ARG A 51 4.13 5.64 -10.82
CA ARG A 51 3.76 6.80 -9.99
C ARG A 51 4.22 8.07 -10.64
N SER A 52 3.37 9.09 -10.58
CA SER A 52 3.71 10.46 -10.96
C SER A 52 3.69 11.38 -9.74
N TYR A 53 4.33 12.52 -9.89
CA TYR A 53 4.37 13.63 -8.94
C TYR A 53 4.32 14.96 -9.71
N ASP A 54 4.49 16.10 -9.03
CA ASP A 54 4.56 17.44 -9.62
C ASP A 54 3.35 17.75 -10.52
N HIS A 55 2.15 17.65 -9.94
CA HIS A 55 0.89 17.85 -10.66
C HIS A 55 0.75 16.95 -11.91
N VAL A 56 1.26 15.71 -11.80
CA VAL A 56 1.24 14.67 -12.85
C VAL A 56 2.25 14.94 -14.00
N HIS A 57 3.08 15.96 -13.90
CA HIS A 57 4.07 16.28 -14.95
C HIS A 57 5.35 15.42 -14.88
N GLY A 58 5.71 14.91 -13.68
CA GLY A 58 6.92 14.14 -13.48
C GLY A 58 6.64 12.67 -13.14
N THR A 59 7.53 11.76 -13.52
CA THR A 59 7.53 10.37 -13.07
C THR A 59 8.27 10.25 -11.74
N GLU A 60 7.54 9.86 -10.67
CA GLU A 60 8.16 9.56 -9.37
C GLU A 60 8.97 8.29 -9.47
N CYS A 61 8.32 7.18 -9.83
CA CYS A 61 8.97 5.90 -9.98
C CYS A 61 8.18 4.93 -10.86
N TRP A 62 8.92 3.93 -11.32
CA TRP A 62 8.40 2.67 -11.85
C TRP A 62 8.85 1.55 -10.95
N PHE A 63 8.00 0.57 -10.69
CA PHE A 63 8.50 -0.67 -10.13
C PHE A 63 7.84 -1.90 -10.75
N ALA A 64 8.64 -2.96 -10.81
CA ALA A 64 8.21 -4.31 -11.15
C ALA A 64 8.41 -5.22 -9.94
N MET A 65 7.43 -6.06 -9.65
CA MET A 65 7.46 -7.01 -8.54
C MET A 65 7.15 -8.41 -9.06
N ALA A 66 7.87 -9.39 -8.55
CA ALA A 66 7.54 -10.80 -8.68
C ALA A 66 7.68 -11.48 -7.31
N GLY A 67 6.80 -12.42 -7.02
CA GLY A 67 6.83 -13.11 -5.75
C GLY A 67 5.82 -14.24 -5.65
N GLY A 68 5.71 -14.79 -4.46
CA GLY A 68 4.75 -15.82 -4.14
C GLY A 68 4.51 -15.91 -2.65
N GLY A 69 3.54 -16.71 -2.28
CA GLY A 69 3.18 -16.86 -0.88
C GLY A 69 2.29 -18.07 -0.64
N TYR A 70 1.82 -18.13 0.58
CA TYR A 70 1.02 -19.23 1.07
C TYR A 70 -0.12 -18.73 1.96
N ASN A 71 -1.31 -19.23 1.72
CA ASN A 71 -2.47 -19.05 2.60
C ASN A 71 -2.44 -20.17 3.64
N PHE A 72 -1.95 -19.89 4.85
CA PHE A 72 -1.85 -20.88 5.92
C PHE A 72 -3.23 -21.37 6.37
N ASN A 73 -4.19 -20.43 6.38
CA ASN A 73 -5.60 -20.70 6.68
C ASN A 73 -6.46 -19.52 6.16
N SER A 74 -7.74 -19.47 6.56
CA SER A 74 -8.70 -18.45 6.11
C SER A 74 -8.41 -17.04 6.62
N TRP A 75 -7.58 -16.89 7.63
CA TRP A 75 -7.26 -15.60 8.26
C TRP A 75 -5.78 -15.21 8.20
N LEU A 76 -4.86 -16.14 7.90
CA LEU A 76 -3.42 -15.90 7.89
C LEU A 76 -2.80 -16.22 6.53
N LYS A 77 -2.06 -15.26 5.98
CA LYS A 77 -1.33 -15.34 4.72
C LYS A 77 0.08 -14.79 4.89
N GLY A 78 1.09 -15.46 4.31
CA GLY A 78 2.45 -14.97 4.19
C GLY A 78 2.90 -14.89 2.74
N ASP A 79 3.72 -13.91 2.40
CA ASP A 79 4.30 -13.78 1.06
C ASP A 79 5.73 -13.21 1.10
N LEU A 80 6.51 -13.61 0.11
CA LEU A 80 7.84 -13.10 -0.18
C LEU A 80 7.86 -12.58 -1.60
N SER A 81 8.41 -11.40 -1.82
CA SER A 81 8.56 -10.81 -3.15
C SER A 81 9.89 -10.12 -3.33
N TYR A 82 10.29 -10.02 -4.58
CA TYR A 82 11.37 -9.17 -5.04
C TYR A 82 10.76 -8.00 -5.81
N GLU A 83 11.27 -6.78 -5.56
CA GLU A 83 10.85 -5.56 -6.24
C GLU A 83 12.07 -4.86 -6.86
N TYR A 84 11.96 -4.52 -8.14
CA TYR A 84 12.90 -3.66 -8.86
C TYR A 84 12.27 -2.28 -8.98
N TRP A 85 12.96 -1.26 -8.49
CA TRP A 85 12.51 0.13 -8.50
C TRP A 85 13.43 0.99 -9.34
N GLN A 86 12.86 1.81 -10.20
CA GLN A 86 13.54 2.90 -10.89
C GLN A 86 12.89 4.21 -10.46
N ILE A 87 13.67 5.16 -9.92
CA ILE A 87 13.19 6.39 -9.28
C ILE A 87 13.78 7.61 -10.01
N PRO A 88 13.20 8.03 -11.17
CA PRO A 88 13.66 9.20 -11.92
C PRO A 88 13.65 10.49 -11.09
N ALA A 89 12.64 10.68 -10.24
CA ALA A 89 12.52 11.84 -9.35
C ALA A 89 13.71 12.00 -8.38
N ALA A 90 14.45 10.92 -8.11
CA ALA A 90 15.65 10.94 -7.26
C ALA A 90 16.95 10.88 -8.09
N GLY A 91 16.94 11.39 -9.33
CA GLY A 91 18.12 11.37 -10.20
C GLY A 91 18.35 10.05 -10.93
N GLY A 92 17.33 9.20 -11.05
CA GLY A 92 17.41 7.92 -11.75
C GLY A 92 17.91 6.76 -10.88
N ILE A 93 17.85 6.89 -9.56
CA ILE A 93 18.26 5.84 -8.61
C ILE A 93 17.53 4.52 -8.90
N VAL A 94 18.29 3.43 -8.90
CA VAL A 94 17.77 2.06 -8.92
C VAL A 94 17.79 1.50 -7.50
N GLN A 95 16.74 0.76 -7.13
CA GLN A 95 16.69 0.00 -5.88
C GLN A 95 16.19 -1.41 -6.13
N HIS A 96 16.80 -2.37 -5.44
CA HIS A 96 16.41 -3.76 -5.38
C HIS A 96 15.85 -4.04 -3.98
N LYS A 97 14.64 -4.58 -3.88
CA LYS A 97 14.03 -4.85 -2.57
C LYS A 97 13.63 -6.31 -2.44
N ALA A 98 13.98 -6.90 -1.32
CA ALA A 98 13.38 -8.13 -0.84
C ALA A 98 12.31 -7.75 0.21
N VAL A 99 11.11 -8.30 0.05
CA VAL A 99 9.95 -7.94 0.89
C VAL A 99 9.31 -9.22 1.44
N LEU A 100 9.30 -9.34 2.76
CA LEU A 100 8.57 -10.38 3.47
C LEU A 100 7.31 -9.77 4.07
N SER A 101 6.15 -10.40 3.87
CA SER A 101 4.86 -9.91 4.37
C SER A 101 4.11 -10.99 5.14
N LEU A 102 3.44 -10.57 6.21
CA LEU A 102 2.46 -11.36 6.93
C LEU A 102 1.15 -10.58 6.98
N THR A 103 0.03 -11.23 6.64
CA THR A 103 -1.29 -10.59 6.63
C THR A 103 -2.26 -11.43 7.46
N GLU A 104 -2.88 -10.79 8.43
CA GLU A 104 -3.97 -11.32 9.22
C GLU A 104 -5.28 -10.68 8.80
N THR A 105 -6.36 -11.47 8.63
CA THR A 105 -7.66 -10.96 8.18
C THR A 105 -8.78 -11.52 9.03
N LEU A 106 -9.52 -10.63 9.67
CA LEU A 106 -10.76 -10.96 10.40
C LEU A 106 -11.96 -10.60 9.53
N LYS A 107 -12.89 -11.54 9.37
CA LYS A 107 -14.11 -11.36 8.55
C LYS A 107 -15.36 -11.60 9.38
N ARG A 108 -16.33 -10.69 9.26
CA ARG A 108 -17.65 -10.82 9.91
C ARG A 108 -18.72 -10.06 9.14
N GLU A 109 -19.77 -10.74 8.68
CA GLU A 109 -21.01 -10.14 8.11
C GLU A 109 -20.73 -9.04 7.07
N GLY A 110 -19.92 -9.33 6.04
CA GLY A 110 -19.56 -8.36 5.00
C GLY A 110 -18.45 -7.39 5.39
N LEU A 111 -18.08 -7.28 6.65
CA LEU A 111 -16.93 -6.51 7.12
C LEU A 111 -15.68 -7.39 7.13
N ALA A 112 -14.58 -6.88 6.59
CA ALA A 112 -13.27 -7.48 6.77
C ALA A 112 -12.28 -6.42 7.27
N VAL A 113 -11.45 -6.81 8.26
CA VAL A 113 -10.34 -6.00 8.76
C VAL A 113 -9.06 -6.80 8.57
N ALA A 114 -8.09 -6.24 7.88
CA ALA A 114 -6.80 -6.86 7.64
C ALA A 114 -5.68 -6.02 8.25
N LEU A 115 -4.81 -6.67 9.01
CA LEU A 115 -3.52 -6.15 9.46
C LEU A 115 -2.44 -6.81 8.61
N ARG A 116 -1.53 -6.01 8.05
CA ARG A 116 -0.36 -6.52 7.31
C ARG A 116 0.91 -5.88 7.80
N GLU A 117 1.84 -6.72 8.21
CA GLU A 117 3.22 -6.35 8.49
C GLU A 117 4.09 -6.71 7.30
N LYS A 118 4.96 -5.77 6.89
CA LYS A 118 5.96 -5.96 5.84
C LYS A 118 7.34 -5.56 6.35
N TYR A 119 8.29 -6.45 6.18
CA TYR A 119 9.70 -6.12 6.29
C TYR A 119 10.29 -5.93 4.89
N GLU A 120 10.90 -4.78 4.66
CA GLU A 120 11.56 -4.43 3.39
C GLU A 120 13.06 -4.26 3.62
N LEU A 121 13.86 -5.07 2.93
CA LEU A 121 15.29 -4.89 2.77
C LEU A 121 15.54 -4.29 1.39
N ALA A 122 15.96 -3.03 1.32
CA ALA A 122 16.25 -2.35 0.07
C ALA A 122 17.76 -2.15 -0.10
N TYR A 123 18.27 -2.51 -1.28
CA TYR A 123 19.66 -2.28 -1.70
C TYR A 123 19.69 -1.19 -2.78
N ASN A 124 20.55 -0.18 -2.57
CA ASN A 124 20.85 0.85 -3.57
C ASN A 124 22.25 0.57 -4.15
N PRO A 125 22.37 0.15 -5.43
CA PRO A 125 23.66 -0.14 -6.05
C PRO A 125 24.59 1.08 -6.14
N ASP A 126 24.04 2.27 -6.39
CA ASP A 126 24.83 3.50 -6.58
C ASP A 126 25.48 3.97 -5.26
N ALA A 127 24.81 3.72 -4.13
CA ALA A 127 25.31 4.08 -2.81
C ALA A 127 25.97 2.89 -2.07
N GLU A 128 25.95 1.69 -2.67
CA GLU A 128 26.39 0.42 -2.06
C GLU A 128 25.83 0.21 -0.65
N SER A 129 24.58 0.60 -0.43
CA SER A 129 23.96 0.66 0.89
C SER A 129 22.66 -0.11 0.98
N PHE A 130 22.38 -0.62 2.17
CA PHE A 130 21.12 -1.26 2.53
C PHE A 130 20.30 -0.37 3.45
N THR A 131 18.98 -0.43 3.31
CA THR A 131 18.03 0.17 4.24
C THR A 131 16.96 -0.83 4.63
N ASN A 132 16.57 -0.78 5.90
CA ASN A 132 15.58 -1.68 6.49
C ASN A 132 14.35 -0.89 6.89
N THR A 133 13.18 -1.29 6.40
CA THR A 133 11.90 -0.62 6.68
C THR A 133 10.86 -1.62 7.14
N LEU A 134 10.17 -1.30 8.24
CA LEU A 134 8.96 -1.97 8.66
C LEU A 134 7.75 -1.16 8.21
N ARG A 135 6.77 -1.85 7.60
CA ARG A 135 5.51 -1.26 7.15
C ARG A 135 4.34 -1.98 7.80
N THR A 136 3.58 -1.24 8.58
CA THR A 136 2.33 -1.72 9.20
C THR A 136 1.15 -1.16 8.42
N ARG A 137 0.25 -2.02 7.95
CA ARG A 137 -0.95 -1.63 7.20
C ARG A 137 -2.20 -2.15 7.89
N LEU A 138 -3.14 -1.25 8.16
CA LEU A 138 -4.49 -1.59 8.60
C LEU A 138 -5.48 -1.24 7.49
N ARG A 139 -6.28 -2.22 7.04
CA ARG A 139 -7.34 -2.03 6.05
C ARG A 139 -8.67 -2.52 6.59
N GLY A 140 -9.68 -1.65 6.60
CA GLY A 140 -11.07 -2.00 6.84
C GLY A 140 -11.86 -1.91 5.54
N GLN A 141 -12.63 -2.95 5.20
CA GLN A 141 -13.45 -2.98 3.99
C GLN A 141 -14.84 -3.56 4.27
N PHE A 142 -15.82 -3.09 3.51
CA PHE A 142 -17.18 -3.56 3.61
C PHE A 142 -17.71 -3.99 2.24
N LYS A 143 -18.28 -5.20 2.18
CA LYS A 143 -18.92 -5.74 0.98
C LYS A 143 -20.35 -6.14 1.31
N ALA A 144 -21.34 -5.43 0.71
CA ALA A 144 -22.73 -5.86 0.74
C ALA A 144 -22.91 -7.13 -0.12
N ALA A 145 -23.89 -7.98 0.22
CA ALA A 145 -24.05 -9.33 -0.32
C ALA A 145 -23.97 -9.40 -1.86
N ASP A 146 -24.70 -8.57 -2.57
CA ASP A 146 -24.80 -8.61 -4.04
C ASP A 146 -24.02 -7.47 -4.73
N SER A 147 -23.19 -6.75 -3.98
CA SER A 147 -22.45 -5.61 -4.50
C SER A 147 -21.18 -6.06 -5.25
N ARG A 148 -20.93 -5.43 -6.41
CA ARG A 148 -19.61 -5.49 -7.06
C ARG A 148 -18.61 -4.53 -6.42
N PHE A 149 -19.09 -3.57 -5.64
CA PHE A 149 -18.27 -2.55 -4.99
C PHE A 149 -17.89 -3.00 -3.57
N THR A 150 -16.64 -2.84 -3.25
CA THR A 150 -16.09 -3.11 -1.92
C THR A 150 -15.34 -1.87 -1.44
N PRO A 151 -16.04 -0.87 -0.87
CA PRO A 151 -15.40 0.31 -0.33
C PRO A 151 -14.48 -0.05 0.83
N TYR A 152 -13.39 0.70 0.98
CA TYR A 152 -12.42 0.51 2.05
C TYR A 152 -11.79 1.81 2.52
N LEU A 153 -11.29 1.77 3.74
CA LEU A 153 -10.34 2.72 4.30
C LEU A 153 -9.07 1.95 4.66
N MET A 154 -7.92 2.58 4.45
CA MET A 154 -6.65 1.95 4.74
C MET A 154 -5.66 3.00 5.28
N TYR A 155 -4.91 2.59 6.27
CA TYR A 155 -3.79 3.33 6.83
C TYR A 155 -2.53 2.49 6.74
N GLU A 156 -1.43 3.10 6.31
CA GLU A 156 -0.14 2.44 6.26
C GLU A 156 0.93 3.33 6.88
N PHE A 157 1.72 2.76 7.77
CA PHE A 157 2.77 3.42 8.52
C PHE A 157 4.12 2.79 8.16
N PHE A 158 5.14 3.63 7.97
CA PHE A 158 6.50 3.19 7.62
C PHE A 158 7.46 3.69 8.68
N SER A 159 8.28 2.80 9.22
CA SER A 159 9.37 3.11 10.12
C SER A 159 10.68 2.54 9.61
N SER A 160 11.74 3.33 9.69
CA SER A 160 13.10 2.84 9.47
C SER A 160 13.53 2.02 10.67
N ILE A 161 13.93 0.77 10.45
CA ILE A 161 14.50 -0.08 11.51
C ILE A 161 15.90 0.42 11.87
N ASP A 162 16.65 0.89 10.89
CA ASP A 162 18.03 1.35 11.05
C ASP A 162 18.14 2.56 11.99
N THR A 163 17.12 3.44 11.98
CA THR A 163 17.13 4.67 12.78
C THR A 163 16.05 4.73 13.85
N GLY A 164 15.10 3.80 13.86
CA GLY A 164 13.91 3.80 14.73
C GLY A 164 12.94 4.96 14.45
N LYS A 165 13.09 5.68 13.33
CA LYS A 165 12.30 6.87 13.04
C LYS A 165 11.12 6.57 12.10
N TRP A 166 10.07 7.37 12.26
CA TRP A 166 9.00 7.45 11.26
C TRP A 166 9.58 7.96 9.92
N VAL A 167 9.12 7.34 8.83
CA VAL A 167 9.51 7.69 7.46
C VAL A 167 8.35 8.36 6.74
N ARG A 168 7.19 7.70 6.75
CA ARG A 168 5.98 8.19 6.09
C ARG A 168 4.72 7.47 6.59
N SER A 169 3.57 8.06 6.28
CA SER A 169 2.27 7.41 6.43
C SER A 169 1.38 7.68 5.23
N LEU A 170 0.54 6.71 4.91
CA LEU A 170 -0.39 6.75 3.79
C LEU A 170 -1.80 6.51 4.32
N HIS A 171 -2.73 7.38 3.95
CA HIS A 171 -4.14 7.30 4.31
C HIS A 171 -4.94 7.12 3.02
N TYR A 172 -5.69 6.04 2.90
CA TYR A 172 -6.44 5.72 1.69
C TYR A 172 -7.95 5.69 1.96
N ALA A 173 -8.69 6.17 0.98
CA ALA A 173 -10.10 5.89 0.84
C ALA A 173 -10.34 5.42 -0.60
N GLY A 174 -10.97 4.26 -0.79
CA GLY A 174 -11.12 3.68 -2.10
C GLY A 174 -12.24 2.66 -2.21
N THR A 175 -12.37 2.11 -3.40
CA THR A 175 -13.30 1.01 -3.68
C THR A 175 -12.70 0.04 -4.68
N GLU A 176 -12.80 -1.24 -4.36
CA GLU A 176 -12.52 -2.32 -5.30
C GLU A 176 -13.82 -2.71 -6.02
N ILE A 177 -13.76 -2.84 -7.35
CA ILE A 177 -14.90 -3.18 -8.21
C ILE A 177 -14.64 -4.54 -8.84
N GLY A 178 -15.39 -5.56 -8.43
CA GLY A 178 -15.34 -6.88 -9.03
C GLY A 178 -15.95 -6.90 -10.44
N LEU A 179 -15.17 -7.25 -11.44
CA LEU A 179 -15.60 -7.37 -12.84
C LEU A 179 -16.01 -8.80 -13.21
N GLY A 180 -15.82 -9.75 -12.28
CA GLY A 180 -16.07 -11.18 -12.52
C GLY A 180 -14.87 -11.91 -13.10
N LYS A 181 -14.93 -13.26 -13.08
CA LYS A 181 -13.87 -14.16 -13.62
C LYS A 181 -12.46 -13.84 -13.13
N GLY A 182 -12.32 -13.41 -11.86
CA GLY A 182 -11.02 -13.07 -11.27
C GLY A 182 -10.50 -11.66 -11.57
N HIS A 183 -11.24 -10.85 -12.32
CA HIS A 183 -10.86 -9.47 -12.64
C HIS A 183 -11.41 -8.49 -11.61
N SER A 184 -10.60 -7.52 -11.19
CA SER A 184 -11.04 -6.38 -10.37
C SER A 184 -10.31 -5.09 -10.74
N LEU A 185 -10.99 -3.96 -10.51
CA LEU A 185 -10.42 -2.62 -10.56
C LEU A 185 -10.43 -2.04 -9.15
N ASP A 186 -9.40 -1.31 -8.80
CA ASP A 186 -9.28 -0.55 -7.55
C ASP A 186 -9.13 0.93 -7.89
N PHE A 187 -10.01 1.76 -7.34
CA PHE A 187 -9.93 3.22 -7.41
C PHE A 187 -9.76 3.78 -6.03
N PHE A 188 -8.78 4.65 -5.83
CA PHE A 188 -8.52 5.23 -4.53
C PHE A 188 -8.03 6.67 -4.61
N TYR A 189 -8.32 7.39 -3.55
CA TYR A 189 -7.62 8.59 -3.15
C TYR A 189 -6.68 8.25 -2.00
N MET A 190 -5.47 8.80 -2.02
CA MET A 190 -4.48 8.64 -0.98
C MET A 190 -3.94 10.00 -0.56
N TYR A 191 -3.85 10.20 0.74
CA TYR A 191 -3.14 11.29 1.38
C TYR A 191 -1.84 10.74 1.96
N HIS A 192 -0.72 11.24 1.49
CA HIS A 192 0.61 10.78 1.83
C HIS A 192 1.33 11.86 2.65
N LEU A 193 1.76 11.50 3.85
CA LEU A 193 2.63 12.32 4.72
C LEU A 193 4.01 11.69 4.78
N TYR A 194 5.07 12.49 4.65
CA TYR A 194 6.43 11.99 4.73
C TYR A 194 7.37 13.05 5.35
N ASP A 195 8.46 12.59 5.95
CA ASP A 195 9.51 13.46 6.47
C ASP A 195 10.43 13.92 5.33
N LYS A 196 10.60 15.23 5.21
CA LYS A 196 11.50 15.88 4.26
C LYS A 196 12.51 16.74 5.03
N GLY A 197 13.51 16.07 5.61
CA GLY A 197 14.57 16.77 6.36
C GLY A 197 14.07 17.52 7.60
N GLY A 198 13.17 16.91 8.37
CA GLY A 198 12.57 17.49 9.58
C GLY A 198 11.31 18.34 9.34
N LEU A 199 10.90 18.51 8.08
CA LEU A 199 9.61 19.11 7.68
C LEU A 199 8.66 18.02 7.24
N THR A 200 7.40 18.11 7.61
CA THR A 200 6.35 17.21 7.10
C THR A 200 5.86 17.74 5.76
N ALA A 201 6.00 16.94 4.71
CA ALA A 201 5.43 17.22 3.40
C ALA A 201 4.20 16.34 3.16
N ALA A 202 3.25 16.83 2.36
CA ALA A 202 2.04 16.13 2.00
C ALA A 202 1.91 16.01 0.49
N CYS A 203 1.38 14.87 0.03
CA CYS A 203 1.03 14.66 -1.37
C CYS A 203 -0.37 14.03 -1.45
N HIS A 204 -1.17 14.52 -2.38
CA HIS A 204 -2.47 13.97 -2.73
C HIS A 204 -2.29 13.08 -3.96
N THR A 205 -2.85 11.88 -3.94
CA THR A 205 -2.67 10.92 -5.03
C THR A 205 -4.01 10.32 -5.42
N LEU A 206 -4.28 10.28 -6.71
CA LEU A 206 -5.35 9.48 -7.29
C LEU A 206 -4.77 8.18 -7.84
N GLY A 207 -5.39 7.06 -7.51
CA GLY A 207 -4.89 5.75 -7.90
C GLY A 207 -5.90 4.91 -8.64
N ILE A 208 -5.38 4.13 -9.59
CA ILE A 208 -6.10 3.08 -10.27
C ILE A 208 -5.25 1.80 -10.30
N GLY A 209 -5.84 0.69 -9.91
CA GLY A 209 -5.22 -0.62 -9.96
C GLY A 209 -6.10 -1.60 -10.71
N TYR A 210 -5.47 -2.48 -11.50
CA TYR A 210 -6.14 -3.63 -12.09
C TYR A 210 -5.53 -4.90 -11.54
N THR A 211 -6.37 -5.85 -11.14
CA THR A 211 -5.92 -7.17 -10.67
C THR A 211 -6.62 -8.28 -11.44
N PHE A 212 -5.87 -9.28 -11.85
CA PHE A 212 -6.38 -10.53 -12.41
C PHE A 212 -5.89 -11.72 -11.59
N VAL A 213 -6.83 -12.48 -11.04
CA VAL A 213 -6.60 -13.73 -10.29
C VAL A 213 -7.07 -14.91 -11.14
N PHE A 214 -6.21 -15.92 -11.42
CA PHE A 214 -6.47 -17.04 -12.31
C PHE A 214 -5.87 -18.35 -11.79
#